data_05fc21e30499afc07661c80953d3539c
#
_entry.id   05fc21e30499afc07661c80953d3539c
#
_cell.length_a   1.000
_cell.length_b   1.000
_cell.length_c   1.000
_cell.angle_alpha   90.00
_cell.angle_beta   90.00
_cell.angle_gamma   90.00
#
_symmetry.space_group_name_H-M   'P 1'
#
loop_
_entity.id
_entity.type
_entity.pdbx_description
1 polymer ?
#
loop_
_entity_poly.entity_id
_entity_poly.type
_entity_poly.pdbx_seq_one_letter_code
_entity_poly.pdbx_strand_id
1 'polypeptide(L)'
;MDKMKDHDLLTEAGKMVSRCDRCGACLPVCPLFGVKGVEATGARGKNTIARALADGGIEPTRELLDVVNFCLLCRACVDTCPARVPTDEAMVDVRQHLTDLAGGADRKYRLIGGVLKRPGVVKAAAAALSLLRRSGLNGLFPHGMAPEEYTRTHFLTAFAGPAALGQKAPPSAVTVTNRTKVAYFRGCGMEMMFPEAAAQTRDILRTTTRLVAKKNACCGLPHLAHGLRDGFLSLARKNIRLFEEADVVVSDCASCGATLKHLSSFFAGDPAWRNRAAAFSGKVMDLTEYLAKVGYLPRQRADAVFTYHDPCHLVRGQGITQPPRELLKAAGSFVEMKEADVCCGGAGSFHIDYPDAAGQILEKKRRNIEQTGAAVVVTGCPGCLIQLTKVAKASGGKFKAMHISQVI
;
A
#
# COMPACT_ATOMS: atom_id res chain seq x y z
N MET A 1 20.19 2.97 26.79
CA MET A 1 18.96 3.12 26.04
C MET A 1 18.67 1.76 25.40
N ASP A 2 18.04 1.09 25.88
CA ASP A 2 16.91 0.35 26.46
C ASP A 2 16.78 -1.04 25.83
N LYS A 3 17.64 -2.00 26.34
CA LYS A 3 17.55 -3.44 26.03
C LYS A 3 16.19 -4.09 26.46
N MET A 4 15.38 -3.35 27.20
CA MET A 4 14.05 -3.78 27.64
C MET A 4 13.00 -3.76 26.52
N LYS A 5 13.22 -2.96 25.44
CA LYS A 5 12.26 -2.87 24.33
C LYS A 5 12.34 -4.03 23.34
N ASP A 6 13.49 -4.67 23.17
CA ASP A 6 13.68 -5.73 22.19
C ASP A 6 13.06 -7.08 22.62
N HIS A 7 13.12 -7.38 23.92
CA HIS A 7 12.51 -8.61 24.44
C HIS A 7 10.97 -8.54 24.39
N ASP A 8 10.40 -7.33 24.41
CA ASP A 8 8.95 -7.11 24.35
C ASP A 8 8.36 -7.44 22.96
N LEU A 9 9.05 -7.12 21.86
CA LEU A 9 8.55 -7.37 20.51
C LEU A 9 8.42 -8.85 20.17
N LEU A 10 9.40 -9.68 20.53
CA LEU A 10 9.30 -11.13 20.31
C LEU A 10 8.24 -11.77 21.21
N THR A 11 8.15 -11.35 22.46
CA THR A 11 7.10 -11.80 23.37
C THR A 11 5.71 -11.49 22.82
N GLU A 12 5.49 -10.26 22.32
CA GLU A 12 4.23 -9.89 21.69
C GLU A 12 3.97 -10.65 20.39
N ALA A 13 4.97 -10.83 19.52
CA ALA A 13 4.85 -11.67 18.33
C ALA A 13 4.48 -13.12 18.70
N GLY A 14 5.12 -13.70 19.74
CA GLY A 14 4.79 -15.01 20.26
C GLY A 14 3.35 -15.13 20.75
N LYS A 15 2.87 -14.14 21.50
CA LYS A 15 1.44 -14.05 21.92
C LYS A 15 0.50 -13.98 20.72
N MET A 16 0.81 -13.16 19.72
CA MET A 16 0.00 -13.05 18.49
C MET A 16 -0.15 -14.41 17.78
N VAL A 17 0.91 -15.18 17.69
CA VAL A 17 0.91 -16.47 16.98
C VAL A 17 0.56 -17.67 17.87
N SER A 18 0.36 -17.49 19.18
CA SER A 18 0.06 -18.57 20.14
C SER A 18 -1.21 -19.36 19.77
N ARG A 19 -2.20 -18.69 19.16
CA ARG A 19 -3.46 -19.30 18.71
C ARG A 19 -3.37 -20.08 17.41
N CYS A 20 -2.17 -20.24 16.82
CA CYS A 20 -1.99 -20.96 15.57
C CYS A 20 -2.00 -22.47 15.80
N ASP A 21 -3.05 -23.16 15.36
CA ASP A 21 -3.20 -24.63 15.45
C ASP A 21 -2.47 -25.38 14.34
N ARG A 22 -1.67 -24.71 13.50
CA ARG A 22 -0.91 -25.27 12.38
C ARG A 22 -1.76 -26.05 11.36
N CYS A 23 -3.07 -25.78 11.25
CA CYS A 23 -4.02 -26.49 10.37
C CYS A 23 -3.71 -26.38 8.88
N GLY A 24 -2.92 -25.40 8.45
CA GLY A 24 -2.49 -25.23 7.05
C GLY A 24 -3.45 -24.45 6.15
N ALA A 25 -4.63 -24.03 6.61
CA ALA A 25 -5.61 -23.26 5.81
C ALA A 25 -5.03 -22.00 5.15
N CYS A 26 -3.98 -21.42 5.74
CA CYS A 26 -3.27 -20.25 5.22
C CYS A 26 -2.34 -20.53 4.04
N LEU A 27 -1.94 -21.78 3.78
CA LEU A 27 -0.95 -22.11 2.75
C LEU A 27 -1.49 -21.94 1.33
N PRO A 28 -2.68 -22.45 0.95
CA PRO A 28 -3.22 -22.30 -0.40
C PRO A 28 -3.43 -20.84 -0.82
N VAL A 29 -3.71 -19.96 0.14
CA VAL A 29 -3.97 -18.53 -0.15
C VAL A 29 -2.70 -17.66 -0.09
N CYS A 30 -1.57 -18.22 0.33
CA CYS A 30 -0.31 -17.48 0.40
C CYS A 30 0.35 -17.42 -0.99
N PRO A 31 0.47 -16.22 -1.61
CA PRO A 31 1.09 -16.12 -2.93
C PRO A 31 2.54 -16.63 -2.96
N LEU A 32 3.28 -16.44 -1.87
CA LEU A 32 4.68 -16.82 -1.79
C LEU A 32 4.88 -18.32 -1.56
N PHE A 33 3.98 -18.95 -0.84
CA PHE A 33 3.94 -20.42 -0.77
C PHE A 33 3.61 -21.00 -2.15
N GLY A 34 2.67 -20.40 -2.88
CA GLY A 34 2.35 -20.80 -4.25
C GLY A 34 3.54 -20.70 -5.22
N VAL A 35 4.47 -19.75 -4.99
CA VAL A 35 5.67 -19.56 -5.81
C VAL A 35 6.78 -20.52 -5.45
N LYS A 36 7.04 -20.75 -4.16
CA LYS A 36 8.21 -21.52 -3.68
C LYS A 36 7.91 -22.96 -3.25
N GLY A 37 6.67 -23.25 -2.82
CA GLY A 37 6.30 -24.57 -2.28
C GLY A 37 6.97 -24.94 -0.96
N VAL A 38 7.67 -24.00 -0.31
CA VAL A 38 8.44 -24.23 0.90
C VAL A 38 7.69 -23.72 2.12
N GLU A 39 7.58 -24.53 3.16
CA GLU A 39 6.83 -24.23 4.39
C GLU A 39 7.23 -22.87 5.02
N ALA A 40 8.52 -22.60 5.12
CA ALA A 40 9.05 -21.36 5.71
C ALA A 40 8.61 -20.09 4.95
N THR A 41 8.21 -20.19 3.68
CA THR A 41 7.70 -19.06 2.90
C THR A 41 6.22 -18.79 3.16
N GLY A 42 5.49 -19.77 3.67
CA GLY A 42 4.07 -19.67 4.03
C GLY A 42 3.83 -19.12 5.44
N ALA A 43 2.60 -18.71 5.72
CA ALA A 43 2.26 -18.14 7.02
C ALA A 43 2.41 -19.13 8.18
N ARG A 44 2.08 -20.42 7.97
CA ARG A 44 2.24 -21.45 9.00
C ARG A 44 3.68 -21.58 9.47
N GLY A 45 4.64 -21.67 8.54
CA GLY A 45 6.06 -21.72 8.85
C GLY A 45 6.54 -20.44 9.54
N LYS A 46 6.09 -19.27 9.08
CA LYS A 46 6.43 -17.98 9.71
C LYS A 46 5.90 -17.86 11.14
N ASN A 47 4.69 -18.32 11.41
CA ASN A 47 4.14 -18.38 12.78
C ASN A 47 4.95 -19.33 13.66
N THR A 48 5.42 -20.46 13.10
CA THR A 48 6.30 -21.39 13.84
C THR A 48 7.65 -20.76 14.17
N ILE A 49 8.24 -20.02 13.22
CA ILE A 49 9.51 -19.28 13.45
C ILE A 49 9.30 -18.20 14.52
N ALA A 50 8.24 -17.41 14.44
CA ALA A 50 7.95 -16.37 15.43
C ALA A 50 7.79 -16.95 16.84
N ARG A 51 7.07 -18.08 16.97
CA ARG A 51 6.91 -18.79 18.25
C ARG A 51 8.25 -19.31 18.77
N ALA A 52 9.02 -19.99 17.93
CA ALA A 52 10.29 -20.56 18.33
C ALA A 52 11.31 -19.49 18.75
N LEU A 53 11.31 -18.33 18.09
CA LEU A 53 12.12 -17.17 18.51
C LEU A 53 11.65 -16.63 19.88
N ALA A 54 10.33 -16.49 20.07
CA ALA A 54 9.78 -15.98 21.33
C ALA A 54 10.05 -16.91 22.52
N ASP A 55 10.03 -18.23 22.27
CA ASP A 55 10.27 -19.27 23.28
C ASP A 55 11.79 -19.53 23.50
N GLY A 56 12.68 -18.85 22.76
CA GLY A 56 14.14 -19.09 22.81
C GLY A 56 14.56 -20.46 22.23
N GLY A 57 13.69 -21.11 21.47
CA GLY A 57 13.96 -22.43 20.86
C GLY A 57 14.84 -22.36 19.61
N ILE A 58 15.04 -21.20 19.03
CA ILE A 58 15.97 -20.95 17.93
C ILE A 58 16.68 -19.61 18.12
N GLU A 59 17.94 -19.56 17.69
CA GLU A 59 18.72 -18.32 17.74
C GLU A 59 18.31 -17.36 16.62
N PRO A 60 18.23 -16.05 16.89
CA PRO A 60 17.94 -15.05 15.86
C PRO A 60 19.16 -14.87 14.94
N THR A 61 19.03 -15.24 13.69
CA THR A 61 20.09 -15.13 12.68
C THR A 61 19.71 -14.23 11.52
N ARG A 62 20.69 -13.86 10.70
CA ARG A 62 20.46 -13.05 9.50
C ARG A 62 19.64 -13.81 8.45
N GLU A 63 19.82 -15.12 8.35
CA GLU A 63 19.06 -16.01 7.45
C GLU A 63 17.56 -16.00 7.82
N LEU A 64 17.24 -15.96 9.12
CA LEU A 64 15.86 -15.82 9.57
C LEU A 64 15.27 -14.47 9.19
N LEU A 65 16.05 -13.40 9.21
CA LEU A 65 15.60 -12.08 8.72
C LEU A 65 15.22 -12.15 7.24
N ASP A 66 15.99 -12.84 6.41
CA ASP A 66 15.68 -13.02 4.98
C ASP A 66 14.38 -13.81 4.78
N VAL A 67 14.19 -14.90 5.54
CA VAL A 67 12.94 -15.68 5.54
C VAL A 67 11.73 -14.83 5.94
N VAL A 68 11.88 -14.01 6.97
CA VAL A 68 10.79 -13.13 7.47
C VAL A 68 10.54 -11.98 6.51
N ASN A 69 11.56 -11.41 5.88
CA ASN A 69 11.44 -10.37 4.86
C ASN A 69 10.74 -10.89 3.59
N PHE A 70 10.85 -12.19 3.29
CA PHE A 70 10.10 -12.85 2.22
C PHE A 70 8.62 -13.00 2.61
N CYS A 71 7.95 -11.88 2.87
CA CYS A 71 6.52 -11.79 3.17
C CYS A 71 5.94 -10.48 2.62
N LEU A 72 4.82 -10.57 1.91
CA LEU A 72 4.12 -9.44 1.30
C LEU A 72 3.30 -8.60 2.30
N LEU A 73 3.11 -9.07 3.53
CA LEU A 73 2.20 -8.48 4.52
C LEU A 73 0.77 -8.25 3.94
N CYS A 74 0.33 -9.12 3.05
CA CYS A 74 -0.92 -8.95 2.27
C CYS A 74 -2.18 -9.41 3.01
N ARG A 75 -2.05 -9.97 4.22
CA ARG A 75 -3.12 -10.42 5.11
C ARG A 75 -4.00 -11.57 4.59
N ALA A 76 -3.71 -12.17 3.44
CA ALA A 76 -4.51 -13.29 2.92
C ALA A 76 -4.59 -14.46 3.92
N CYS A 77 -3.48 -14.76 4.59
CA CYS A 77 -3.41 -15.78 5.64
C CYS A 77 -4.24 -15.44 6.89
N VAL A 78 -4.33 -14.16 7.25
CA VAL A 78 -5.13 -13.68 8.40
C VAL A 78 -6.62 -13.83 8.10
N ASP A 79 -7.02 -13.44 6.89
CA ASP A 79 -8.42 -13.42 6.47
C ASP A 79 -9.01 -14.83 6.37
N THR A 80 -8.21 -15.79 5.87
CA THR A 80 -8.59 -17.21 5.78
C THR A 80 -8.47 -17.97 7.10
N CYS A 81 -7.72 -17.43 8.07
CA CYS A 81 -7.45 -18.14 9.33
C CYS A 81 -8.69 -18.23 10.23
N PRO A 82 -9.17 -19.43 10.62
CA PRO A 82 -10.29 -19.57 11.55
C PRO A 82 -10.03 -18.88 12.90
N ALA A 83 -8.77 -18.95 13.38
CA ALA A 83 -8.35 -18.32 14.63
C ALA A 83 -7.94 -16.84 14.45
N ARG A 84 -8.03 -16.26 13.25
CA ARG A 84 -7.64 -14.88 12.94
C ARG A 84 -6.26 -14.49 13.47
N VAL A 85 -5.28 -15.39 13.32
CA VAL A 85 -3.90 -15.15 13.77
C VAL A 85 -3.31 -13.96 12.98
N PRO A 86 -2.88 -12.87 13.64
CA PRO A 86 -2.38 -11.66 12.98
C PRO A 86 -0.92 -11.84 12.53
N THR A 87 -0.72 -12.78 11.61
CA THR A 87 0.62 -13.14 11.10
C THR A 87 1.38 -11.95 10.52
N ASP A 88 0.69 -11.01 9.85
CA ASP A 88 1.31 -9.81 9.29
C ASP A 88 1.87 -8.89 10.38
N GLU A 89 1.16 -8.70 11.48
CA GLU A 89 1.61 -7.89 12.62
C GLU A 89 2.78 -8.57 13.33
N ALA A 90 2.67 -9.87 13.61
CA ALA A 90 3.76 -10.65 14.18
C ALA A 90 5.03 -10.58 13.32
N MET A 91 4.90 -10.65 11.97
CA MET A 91 6.04 -10.52 11.07
C MET A 91 6.68 -9.12 11.10
N VAL A 92 5.91 -8.07 11.35
CA VAL A 92 6.45 -6.71 11.52
C VAL A 92 7.30 -6.63 12.78
N ASP A 93 6.85 -7.18 13.90
CA ASP A 93 7.59 -7.16 15.16
C ASP A 93 8.84 -8.05 15.11
N VAL A 94 8.74 -9.25 14.52
CA VAL A 94 9.91 -10.11 14.29
C VAL A 94 10.94 -9.47 13.36
N ARG A 95 10.51 -8.79 12.28
CA ARG A 95 11.41 -8.03 11.39
C ARG A 95 12.15 -6.95 12.14
N GLN A 96 11.45 -6.18 12.96
CA GLN A 96 12.07 -5.12 13.75
C GLN A 96 13.15 -5.68 14.65
N HIS A 97 12.82 -6.71 15.43
CA HIS A 97 13.76 -7.36 16.35
C HIS A 97 15.01 -7.90 15.62
N LEU A 98 14.82 -8.68 14.56
CA LEU A 98 15.94 -9.24 13.78
C LEU A 98 16.76 -8.15 13.06
N THR A 99 16.11 -7.06 12.64
CA THR A 99 16.80 -5.92 12.03
C THR A 99 17.70 -5.21 13.04
N ASP A 100 17.22 -5.02 14.27
CA ASP A 100 17.99 -4.36 15.34
C ASP A 100 19.21 -5.22 15.74
N LEU A 101 19.04 -6.53 15.85
CA LEU A 101 20.14 -7.48 16.09
C LEU A 101 21.16 -7.52 14.94
N ALA A 102 20.72 -7.33 13.69
CA ALA A 102 21.60 -7.26 12.53
C ALA A 102 22.36 -5.92 12.42
N GLY A 103 22.27 -5.03 13.41
CA GLY A 103 22.90 -3.72 13.42
C GLY A 103 22.12 -2.64 12.66
N GLY A 104 20.82 -2.87 12.44
CA GLY A 104 19.89 -1.95 11.82
C GLY A 104 19.56 -2.28 10.36
N ALA A 105 18.56 -1.58 9.82
CA ALA A 105 18.08 -1.79 8.45
C ALA A 105 19.16 -1.52 7.40
N ASP A 106 19.04 -2.18 6.25
CA ASP A 106 19.90 -1.97 5.09
C ASP A 106 20.09 -0.46 4.78
N ARG A 107 21.29 -0.08 4.38
CA ARG A 107 21.67 1.31 4.06
C ARG A 107 20.73 1.96 3.06
N LYS A 108 20.27 1.21 2.03
CA LYS A 108 19.29 1.70 1.03
C LYS A 108 17.96 2.11 1.69
N TYR A 109 17.44 1.32 2.64
CA TYR A 109 16.18 1.63 3.31
C TYR A 109 16.31 2.72 4.37
N ARG A 110 17.48 2.84 5.00
CA ARG A 110 17.79 3.99 5.87
C ARG A 110 17.82 5.30 5.08
N LEU A 111 18.43 5.30 3.88
CA LEU A 111 18.45 6.47 3.00
C LEU A 111 17.05 6.84 2.51
N ILE A 112 16.31 5.87 1.94
CA ILE A 112 14.93 6.06 1.50
C ILE A 112 14.06 6.58 2.65
N GLY A 113 14.17 5.96 3.83
CA GLY A 113 13.46 6.39 5.02
C GLY A 113 13.80 7.84 5.43
N GLY A 114 15.06 8.24 5.32
CA GLY A 114 15.50 9.63 5.55
C GLY A 114 14.84 10.63 4.61
N VAL A 115 14.72 10.28 3.33
CA VAL A 115 14.04 11.10 2.31
C VAL A 115 12.53 11.19 2.62
N LEU A 116 11.89 10.07 2.91
CA LEU A 116 10.44 10.00 3.15
C LEU A 116 9.97 10.74 4.42
N LYS A 117 10.89 11.00 5.38
CA LYS A 117 10.60 11.82 6.57
C LYS A 117 10.46 13.31 6.26
N ARG A 118 10.92 13.78 5.09
CA ARG A 118 11.03 15.19 4.74
C ARG A 118 10.20 15.51 3.49
N PRO A 119 8.96 16.00 3.63
CA PRO A 119 8.06 16.27 2.49
C PRO A 119 8.67 17.17 1.41
N GLY A 120 9.49 18.15 1.81
CA GLY A 120 10.22 19.03 0.88
C GLY A 120 11.23 18.27 0.02
N VAL A 121 11.95 17.30 0.61
CA VAL A 121 12.92 16.46 -0.11
C VAL A 121 12.20 15.50 -1.06
N VAL A 122 11.07 14.92 -0.64
CA VAL A 122 10.20 14.08 -1.49
C VAL A 122 9.76 14.86 -2.73
N LYS A 123 9.32 16.12 -2.53
CA LYS A 123 8.89 17.00 -3.63
C LYS A 123 10.04 17.38 -4.56
N ALA A 124 11.22 17.71 -4.01
CA ALA A 124 12.42 18.00 -4.79
C ALA A 124 12.89 16.78 -5.58
N ALA A 125 12.89 15.59 -4.96
CA ALA A 125 13.22 14.34 -5.62
C ALA A 125 12.23 14.02 -6.75
N ALA A 126 10.93 14.24 -6.55
CA ALA A 126 9.90 14.06 -7.58
C ALA A 126 10.12 15.03 -8.77
N ALA A 127 10.48 16.30 -8.51
CA ALA A 127 10.79 17.29 -9.53
C ALA A 127 12.06 16.93 -10.32
N ALA A 128 13.14 16.55 -9.63
CA ALA A 128 14.40 16.10 -10.25
C ALA A 128 14.18 14.86 -11.11
N LEU A 129 13.39 13.90 -10.63
CA LEU A 129 13.01 12.70 -11.34
C LEU A 129 12.19 13.03 -12.61
N SER A 130 11.29 14.01 -12.52
CA SER A 130 10.52 14.51 -13.68
C SER A 130 11.41 15.16 -14.73
N LEU A 131 12.40 15.95 -14.32
CA LEU A 131 13.36 16.60 -15.21
C LEU A 131 14.28 15.58 -15.94
N LEU A 132 14.81 14.61 -15.20
CA LEU A 132 15.61 13.51 -15.75
C LEU A 132 14.85 12.67 -16.79
N ARG A 133 13.54 12.50 -16.60
CA ARG A 133 12.67 11.84 -17.58
C ARG A 133 12.55 12.62 -18.89
N ARG A 134 12.41 13.95 -18.78
CA ARG A 134 12.30 14.84 -19.95
C ARG A 134 13.61 14.95 -20.73
N SER A 135 14.76 14.81 -20.07
CA SER A 135 16.08 14.92 -20.68
C SER A 135 16.56 13.65 -21.42
N GLY A 136 15.86 12.51 -21.29
CA GLY A 136 16.28 11.24 -21.90
C GLY A 136 17.51 10.58 -21.27
N LEU A 137 18.10 11.17 -20.21
CA LEU A 137 19.31 10.69 -19.52
C LEU A 137 19.03 9.53 -18.53
N ASN A 138 18.13 8.64 -18.88
CA ASN A 138 17.68 7.54 -18.03
C ASN A 138 18.76 6.48 -17.76
N GLY A 139 19.88 6.48 -18.50
CA GLY A 139 20.97 5.52 -18.37
C GLY A 139 21.99 5.80 -17.25
N LEU A 140 21.86 6.91 -16.52
CA LEU A 140 22.82 7.34 -15.48
C LEU A 140 22.52 6.78 -14.07
N PHE A 141 21.46 5.99 -13.89
CA PHE A 141 21.16 5.41 -12.58
C PHE A 141 21.88 4.08 -12.36
N PRO A 142 22.49 3.87 -11.19
CA PRO A 142 23.14 2.60 -10.85
C PRO A 142 22.14 1.46 -10.92
N HIS A 143 22.54 0.37 -11.59
CA HIS A 143 21.81 -0.90 -11.58
C HIS A 143 21.49 -1.30 -10.13
N GLY A 144 20.21 -1.51 -9.79
CA GLY A 144 19.76 -1.89 -8.46
C GLY A 144 19.03 -0.81 -7.64
N MET A 145 19.15 0.48 -7.96
CA MET A 145 18.30 1.52 -7.35
C MET A 145 17.10 1.91 -8.21
N ALA A 146 17.23 1.76 -9.51
CA ALA A 146 16.14 1.81 -10.45
C ALA A 146 16.48 0.83 -11.59
N PRO A 147 16.03 -0.42 -11.56
CA PRO A 147 16.20 -1.34 -12.65
C PRO A 147 15.77 -0.65 -13.96
N GLU A 148 16.50 -0.81 -15.06
CA GLU A 148 16.14 -0.22 -16.35
C GLU A 148 14.69 -0.56 -16.74
N GLU A 149 14.22 -1.74 -16.36
CA GLU A 149 12.83 -2.14 -16.46
C GLU A 149 11.89 -1.30 -15.61
N TYR A 150 12.32 -0.87 -14.42
CA TYR A 150 11.52 -0.06 -13.51
C TYR A 150 11.44 1.39 -13.95
N THR A 151 12.54 1.98 -14.40
CA THR A 151 12.61 3.35 -14.93
C THR A 151 12.08 3.48 -16.35
N ARG A 152 12.50 2.64 -17.29
CA ARG A 152 12.03 2.68 -18.66
C ARG A 152 10.56 2.32 -18.81
N THR A 153 10.09 1.32 -18.04
CA THR A 153 8.76 0.76 -18.24
C THR A 153 7.69 1.46 -17.41
N HIS A 154 8.00 1.90 -16.20
CA HIS A 154 7.02 2.45 -15.27
C HIS A 154 6.95 3.96 -15.29
N PHE A 155 8.08 4.61 -15.47
CA PHE A 155 8.12 6.05 -15.51
C PHE A 155 7.67 6.63 -16.84
N LEU A 156 8.09 6.04 -17.97
CA LEU A 156 7.68 6.53 -19.28
C LEU A 156 6.23 6.16 -19.64
N THR A 157 5.74 5.00 -19.20
CA THR A 157 4.36 4.59 -19.47
C THR A 157 3.34 5.13 -18.47
N ALA A 158 3.71 5.38 -17.22
CA ALA A 158 2.84 6.12 -16.29
C ALA A 158 2.66 7.59 -16.73
N PHE A 159 3.61 8.13 -17.52
CA PHE A 159 3.53 9.49 -18.09
C PHE A 159 3.03 9.54 -19.55
N ALA A 160 3.18 8.45 -20.29
CA ALA A 160 2.47 8.22 -21.56
C ALA A 160 1.14 7.48 -21.32
N GLY A 161 0.68 7.45 -20.07
CA GLY A 161 -0.71 7.12 -19.78
C GLY A 161 -1.58 8.00 -20.66
N PRO A 162 -2.71 7.51 -21.18
CA PRO A 162 -3.56 8.31 -22.02
C PRO A 162 -3.77 9.64 -21.29
N ALA A 163 -3.60 10.73 -22.00
CA ALA A 163 -4.26 11.97 -21.63
C ALA A 163 -5.61 11.56 -21.09
N ALA A 164 -5.91 11.88 -19.81
CA ALA A 164 -7.11 11.44 -19.11
C ALA A 164 -8.22 11.30 -20.15
N LEU A 165 -8.97 10.19 -20.12
CA LEU A 165 -10.07 10.01 -21.07
C LEU A 165 -10.82 11.35 -21.06
N GLY A 166 -10.50 12.20 -22.02
CA GLY A 166 -10.53 13.65 -21.96
C GLY A 166 -11.82 14.12 -21.34
N GLN A 167 -11.74 14.84 -20.28
CA GLN A 167 -12.55 16.04 -20.07
C GLN A 167 -12.38 16.52 -18.63
N LYS A 168 -12.10 17.79 -18.44
CA LYS A 168 -12.28 18.49 -17.16
C LYS A 168 -13.75 18.31 -16.75
N ALA A 169 -13.98 17.41 -15.80
CA ALA A 169 -15.34 17.23 -15.28
C ALA A 169 -15.80 18.53 -14.60
N PRO A 170 -16.92 19.08 -15.01
CA PRO A 170 -17.55 20.17 -14.28
C PRO A 170 -18.02 19.66 -12.90
N PRO A 171 -18.18 20.47 -11.85
CA PRO A 171 -18.48 20.07 -10.49
C PRO A 171 -19.81 19.31 -10.34
N SER A 172 -19.88 18.19 -9.57
CA SER A 172 -21.12 17.48 -9.28
C SER A 172 -22.06 18.32 -8.42
N ALA A 173 -23.36 18.13 -8.60
CA ALA A 173 -24.39 18.76 -7.78
C ALA A 173 -24.52 18.12 -6.37
N VAL A 174 -23.39 17.66 -5.78
CA VAL A 174 -23.39 17.28 -4.37
C VAL A 174 -23.51 18.58 -3.58
N THR A 175 -24.57 18.72 -2.81
CA THR A 175 -24.75 19.85 -1.89
C THR A 175 -23.61 19.79 -0.86
N VAL A 176 -22.57 20.59 -1.08
CA VAL A 176 -21.45 20.72 -0.15
C VAL A 176 -22.00 21.29 1.15
N THR A 177 -22.26 20.44 2.13
CA THR A 177 -22.55 20.89 3.49
C THR A 177 -21.27 21.51 4.03
N ASN A 178 -21.25 22.82 4.11
CA ASN A 178 -20.08 23.70 4.31
C ASN A 178 -19.42 23.58 5.70
N ARG A 179 -19.74 22.53 6.49
CA ARG A 179 -19.31 22.37 7.89
C ARG A 179 -18.19 21.35 8.08
N THR A 180 -18.10 20.30 7.27
CA THR A 180 -17.11 19.22 7.46
C THR A 180 -15.73 19.60 6.90
N LYS A 181 -14.71 19.60 7.74
CA LYS A 181 -13.32 19.86 7.36
C LYS A 181 -12.68 18.57 6.88
N VAL A 182 -12.63 18.37 5.57
CA VAL A 182 -11.98 17.21 4.95
C VAL A 182 -10.55 17.54 4.58
N ALA A 183 -9.60 16.71 4.97
CA ALA A 183 -8.20 16.82 4.59
C ALA A 183 -7.80 15.67 3.68
N TYR A 184 -7.03 15.96 2.63
CA TYR A 184 -6.46 14.95 1.75
C TYR A 184 -5.07 14.55 2.22
N PHE A 185 -4.91 13.26 2.62
CA PHE A 185 -3.64 12.66 2.91
C PHE A 185 -3.01 12.15 1.61
N ARG A 186 -2.04 12.87 1.07
CA ARG A 186 -1.31 12.46 -0.13
C ARG A 186 -0.26 11.40 0.21
N GLY A 187 -0.39 10.21 -0.36
CA GLY A 187 0.62 9.18 -0.28
C GLY A 187 1.91 9.61 -1.00
N CYS A 188 3.08 9.27 -0.43
CA CYS A 188 4.37 9.56 -1.07
C CYS A 188 4.48 8.91 -2.47
N GLY A 189 3.96 7.70 -2.65
CA GLY A 189 3.90 7.02 -3.95
C GLY A 189 3.02 7.76 -4.95
N MET A 190 1.88 8.31 -4.52
CA MET A 190 1.01 9.13 -5.39
C MET A 190 1.71 10.43 -5.80
N GLU A 191 2.32 11.15 -4.84
CA GLU A 191 3.02 12.41 -5.12
C GLU A 191 4.21 12.23 -6.09
N MET A 192 4.99 11.14 -5.91
CA MET A 192 6.23 10.94 -6.67
C MET A 192 6.01 10.26 -8.02
N MET A 193 5.07 9.32 -8.08
CA MET A 193 4.94 8.41 -9.22
C MET A 193 3.71 8.69 -10.08
N PHE A 194 2.62 9.17 -9.47
CA PHE A 194 1.34 9.38 -10.13
C PHE A 194 0.73 10.76 -9.80
N PRO A 195 1.48 11.86 -10.03
CA PRO A 195 1.05 13.21 -9.63
C PRO A 195 -0.26 13.64 -10.32
N GLU A 196 -0.53 13.16 -11.54
CA GLU A 196 -1.79 13.43 -12.24
C GLU A 196 -2.97 12.78 -11.52
N ALA A 197 -2.87 11.52 -11.12
CA ALA A 197 -3.91 10.82 -10.35
C ALA A 197 -4.15 11.51 -8.99
N ALA A 198 -3.07 11.94 -8.31
CA ALA A 198 -3.18 12.72 -7.07
C ALA A 198 -3.85 14.08 -7.29
N ALA A 199 -3.62 14.72 -8.44
CA ALA A 199 -4.29 15.97 -8.81
C ALA A 199 -5.78 15.74 -9.04
N GLN A 200 -6.15 14.69 -9.77
CA GLN A 200 -7.55 14.32 -10.00
C GLN A 200 -8.28 13.96 -8.70
N THR A 201 -7.65 13.19 -7.79
CA THR A 201 -8.19 12.95 -6.44
C THR A 201 -8.51 14.27 -5.74
N ARG A 202 -7.58 15.22 -5.75
CA ARG A 202 -7.79 16.53 -5.12
C ARG A 202 -8.93 17.29 -5.77
N ASP A 203 -9.04 17.25 -7.10
CA ASP A 203 -10.09 17.96 -7.82
C ASP A 203 -11.46 17.33 -7.57
N ILE A 204 -11.58 16.00 -7.53
CA ILE A 204 -12.79 15.29 -7.08
C ILE A 204 -13.18 15.72 -5.67
N LEU A 205 -12.24 15.71 -4.71
CA LEU A 205 -12.53 16.10 -3.33
C LEU A 205 -13.00 17.56 -3.23
N ARG A 206 -12.48 18.47 -4.05
CA ARG A 206 -12.92 19.86 -4.10
C ARG A 206 -14.36 20.04 -4.59
N THR A 207 -14.88 19.08 -5.37
CA THR A 207 -16.28 19.11 -5.81
C THR A 207 -17.24 18.64 -4.73
N THR A 208 -16.76 17.88 -3.76
CA THR A 208 -17.58 17.23 -2.72
C THR A 208 -17.51 17.92 -1.36
N THR A 209 -16.46 18.75 -1.13
CA THR A 209 -16.23 19.32 0.20
C THR A 209 -15.31 20.55 0.18
N ARG A 210 -15.30 21.27 1.31
CA ARG A 210 -14.26 22.28 1.58
C ARG A 210 -12.96 21.56 1.98
N LEU A 211 -12.09 21.35 1.01
CA LEU A 211 -10.82 20.67 1.21
C LEU A 211 -9.83 21.55 2.01
N VAL A 212 -9.36 21.05 3.15
CA VAL A 212 -8.30 21.67 3.94
C VAL A 212 -6.95 21.25 3.38
N ALA A 213 -6.18 22.22 2.89
CA ALA A 213 -4.84 21.97 2.36
C ALA A 213 -3.83 21.73 3.49
N LYS A 214 -3.28 20.54 3.58
CA LYS A 214 -2.19 20.17 4.50
C LYS A 214 -1.05 19.52 3.71
N LYS A 215 0.19 19.74 4.14
CA LYS A 215 1.39 19.07 3.57
C LYS A 215 1.83 17.98 4.53
N ASN A 216 1.31 16.77 4.32
CA ASN A 216 1.63 15.63 5.18
C ASN A 216 2.99 15.01 4.87
N ALA A 217 3.53 14.28 5.85
CA ALA A 217 4.66 13.38 5.68
C ALA A 217 4.18 12.00 5.17
N CYS A 218 5.10 11.08 4.87
CA CYS A 218 4.77 9.69 4.54
C CYS A 218 3.92 9.04 5.65
N CYS A 219 3.06 8.08 5.32
CA CYS A 219 2.30 7.30 6.32
C CYS A 219 3.21 6.46 7.25
N GLY A 220 4.43 6.18 6.81
CA GLY A 220 5.41 5.41 7.56
C GLY A 220 5.47 3.92 7.23
N LEU A 221 4.54 3.38 6.44
CA LEU A 221 4.54 1.95 6.09
C LEU A 221 5.90 1.45 5.54
N PRO A 222 6.61 2.18 4.65
CA PRO A 222 7.94 1.75 4.21
C PRO A 222 8.96 1.62 5.36
N HIS A 223 8.85 2.45 6.40
CA HIS A 223 9.70 2.33 7.59
C HIS A 223 9.35 1.07 8.38
N LEU A 224 8.06 0.84 8.62
CA LEU A 224 7.56 -0.30 9.36
C LEU A 224 7.94 -1.64 8.67
N ALA A 225 7.79 -1.68 7.35
CA ALA A 225 8.11 -2.87 6.56
C ALA A 225 9.60 -3.26 6.58
N HIS A 226 10.49 -2.32 6.92
CA HIS A 226 11.94 -2.54 6.96
C HIS A 226 12.57 -2.41 8.36
N GLY A 227 11.79 -2.61 9.42
CA GLY A 227 12.31 -2.57 10.79
C GLY A 227 12.81 -1.19 11.23
N LEU A 228 12.22 -0.10 10.75
CA LEU A 228 12.54 1.28 11.15
C LEU A 228 11.42 1.87 12.02
N ARG A 229 11.03 1.16 13.10
CA ARG A 229 9.89 1.48 13.96
C ARG A 229 9.92 2.91 14.50
N ASP A 230 11.05 3.39 14.97
CA ASP A 230 11.20 4.78 15.49
C ASP A 230 10.91 5.82 14.40
N GLY A 231 11.34 5.52 13.17
CA GLY A 231 11.03 6.33 12.00
C GLY A 231 9.52 6.37 11.71
N PHE A 232 8.87 5.24 11.78
CA PHE A 232 7.43 5.11 11.65
C PHE A 232 6.68 5.88 12.73
N LEU A 233 7.01 5.69 14.00
CA LEU A 233 6.35 6.39 15.13
C LEU A 233 6.55 7.91 15.05
N SER A 234 7.74 8.37 14.63
CA SER A 234 7.99 9.79 14.42
C SER A 234 7.08 10.39 13.33
N LEU A 235 6.91 9.67 12.20
CA LEU A 235 6.00 10.08 11.12
C LEU A 235 4.54 10.04 11.55
N ALA A 236 4.14 9.01 12.28
CA ALA A 236 2.80 8.88 12.83
C ALA A 236 2.43 10.07 13.72
N ARG A 237 3.30 10.41 14.68
CA ARG A 237 3.09 11.58 15.56
C ARG A 237 2.99 12.91 14.79
N LYS A 238 3.80 13.10 13.74
CA LYS A 238 3.69 14.28 12.86
C LYS A 238 2.35 14.35 12.14
N ASN A 239 1.90 13.24 11.57
CA ASN A 239 0.63 13.18 10.83
C ASN A 239 -0.57 13.36 11.77
N ILE A 240 -0.58 12.73 12.96
CA ILE A 240 -1.63 12.91 13.96
C ILE A 240 -1.80 14.39 14.30
N ARG A 241 -0.68 15.10 14.65
CA ARG A 241 -0.72 16.54 14.94
C ARG A 241 -1.22 17.37 13.77
N LEU A 242 -0.75 17.06 12.56
CA LEU A 242 -1.08 17.83 11.36
C LEU A 242 -2.59 17.82 11.05
N PHE A 243 -3.23 16.66 11.27
CA PHE A 243 -4.63 16.47 10.93
C PHE A 243 -5.59 16.54 12.14
N GLU A 244 -5.12 17.02 13.27
CA GLU A 244 -5.91 17.07 14.50
C GLU A 244 -7.25 17.80 14.33
N GLU A 245 -7.24 18.93 13.60
CA GLU A 245 -8.41 19.77 13.34
C GLU A 245 -9.30 19.30 12.17
N ALA A 246 -8.89 18.27 11.43
CA ALA A 246 -9.71 17.72 10.37
C ALA A 246 -10.80 16.80 10.95
N ASP A 247 -12.01 16.87 10.42
CA ASP A 247 -13.09 15.95 10.78
C ASP A 247 -12.96 14.61 10.05
N VAL A 248 -12.46 14.65 8.81
CA VAL A 248 -12.21 13.47 7.97
C VAL A 248 -10.84 13.62 7.29
N VAL A 249 -10.11 12.53 7.22
CA VAL A 249 -8.83 12.43 6.49
C VAL A 249 -8.98 11.39 5.38
N VAL A 250 -9.01 11.84 4.14
CA VAL A 250 -9.19 10.96 2.97
C VAL A 250 -7.85 10.61 2.36
N SER A 251 -7.61 9.34 2.08
CA SER A 251 -6.44 8.85 1.34
C SER A 251 -6.87 8.08 0.09
N ASP A 252 -6.20 8.32 -1.03
CA ASP A 252 -6.34 7.59 -2.30
C ASP A 252 -5.32 6.46 -2.48
N CYS A 253 -4.66 6.09 -1.40
CA CYS A 253 -3.68 5.03 -1.37
C CYS A 253 -4.09 3.98 -0.34
N ALA A 254 -4.56 2.82 -0.79
CA ALA A 254 -5.03 1.74 0.07
C ALA A 254 -4.03 1.37 1.18
N SER A 255 -2.74 1.33 0.84
CA SER A 255 -1.68 1.02 1.83
C SER A 255 -1.53 2.12 2.87
N CYS A 256 -1.62 3.40 2.46
CA CYS A 256 -1.62 4.51 3.41
C CYS A 256 -2.88 4.49 4.29
N GLY A 257 -4.07 4.31 3.69
CA GLY A 257 -5.34 4.23 4.40
C GLY A 257 -5.33 3.15 5.49
N ALA A 258 -4.93 1.93 5.13
CA ALA A 258 -4.81 0.83 6.09
C ALA A 258 -3.84 1.16 7.24
N THR A 259 -2.65 1.68 6.91
CA THR A 259 -1.65 2.05 7.93
C THR A 259 -2.19 3.11 8.88
N LEU A 260 -2.85 4.15 8.36
CA LEU A 260 -3.38 5.26 9.16
C LEU A 260 -4.58 4.84 10.02
N LYS A 261 -5.45 3.98 9.52
CA LYS A 261 -6.57 3.41 10.29
C LYS A 261 -6.10 2.54 11.46
N HIS A 262 -4.93 1.89 11.31
CA HIS A 262 -4.36 1.01 12.34
C HIS A 262 -3.31 1.68 13.25
N LEU A 263 -3.11 3.01 13.15
CA LEU A 263 -2.11 3.71 13.97
C LEU A 263 -2.35 3.56 15.48
N SER A 264 -3.60 3.48 15.91
CA SER A 264 -3.95 3.38 17.34
C SER A 264 -3.30 2.18 18.02
N SER A 265 -3.14 1.03 17.34
CA SER A 265 -2.51 -0.17 17.91
C SER A 265 -1.06 0.06 18.32
N PHE A 266 -0.31 0.86 17.54
CA PHE A 266 1.09 1.18 17.83
C PHE A 266 1.29 2.15 19.00
N PHE A 267 0.21 2.77 19.48
CA PHE A 267 0.21 3.70 20.62
C PHE A 267 -0.60 3.20 21.81
N ALA A 268 -1.05 1.94 21.81
CA ALA A 268 -1.86 1.38 22.88
C ALA A 268 -1.16 1.46 24.25
N GLY A 269 0.16 1.30 24.30
CA GLY A 269 0.99 1.41 25.50
C GLY A 269 1.50 2.82 25.81
N ASP A 270 1.21 3.84 24.97
CA ASP A 270 1.68 5.22 25.15
C ASP A 270 0.54 6.13 25.66
N PRO A 271 0.46 6.43 26.98
CA PRO A 271 -0.64 7.24 27.55
C PRO A 271 -0.77 8.63 26.92
N ALA A 272 0.35 9.22 26.45
CA ALA A 272 0.35 10.56 25.86
C ALA A 272 -0.23 10.57 24.43
N TRP A 273 -0.21 9.44 23.73
CA TRP A 273 -0.61 9.35 22.32
C TRP A 273 -1.80 8.45 22.06
N ARG A 274 -2.15 7.55 22.97
CA ARG A 274 -3.24 6.56 22.79
C ARG A 274 -4.53 7.20 22.29
N ASN A 275 -5.05 8.19 23.02
CA ASN A 275 -6.34 8.82 22.67
C ASN A 275 -6.24 9.64 21.37
N ARG A 276 -5.14 10.34 21.14
CA ARG A 276 -4.90 11.12 19.93
C ARG A 276 -4.78 10.21 18.70
N ALA A 277 -4.08 9.08 18.82
CA ALA A 277 -3.94 8.10 17.77
C ALA A 277 -5.29 7.43 17.46
N ALA A 278 -6.09 7.07 18.47
CA ALA A 278 -7.42 6.51 18.30
C ALA A 278 -8.36 7.50 17.59
N ALA A 279 -8.40 8.75 18.04
CA ALA A 279 -9.19 9.82 17.41
C ALA A 279 -8.76 10.06 15.94
N PHE A 280 -7.46 10.03 15.65
CA PHE A 280 -6.95 10.16 14.29
C PHE A 280 -7.34 8.96 13.43
N SER A 281 -7.11 7.73 13.89
CA SER A 281 -7.44 6.51 13.14
C SER A 281 -8.92 6.43 12.79
N GLY A 282 -9.80 6.85 13.71
CA GLY A 282 -11.25 6.82 13.52
C GLY A 282 -11.80 7.78 12.46
N LYS A 283 -11.03 8.79 12.05
CA LYS A 283 -11.45 9.76 11.00
C LYS A 283 -10.79 9.54 9.64
N VAL A 284 -9.96 8.50 9.50
CA VAL A 284 -9.34 8.14 8.22
C VAL A 284 -10.31 7.36 7.36
N MET A 285 -10.45 7.76 6.11
CA MET A 285 -11.28 7.09 5.11
C MET A 285 -10.50 6.85 3.82
N ASP A 286 -10.78 5.75 3.14
CA ASP A 286 -10.35 5.58 1.75
C ASP A 286 -11.13 6.53 0.84
N LEU A 287 -10.56 6.91 -0.31
CA LEU A 287 -11.24 7.77 -1.28
C LEU A 287 -12.60 7.21 -1.69
N THR A 288 -12.66 5.91 -2.00
CA THR A 288 -13.90 5.28 -2.48
C THR A 288 -14.95 5.15 -1.37
N GLU A 289 -14.51 4.87 -0.15
CA GLU A 289 -15.36 4.87 1.05
C GLU A 289 -15.97 6.25 1.31
N TYR A 290 -15.14 7.30 1.23
CA TYR A 290 -15.60 8.68 1.39
C TYR A 290 -16.59 9.08 0.31
N LEU A 291 -16.29 8.78 -0.96
CA LEU A 291 -17.15 9.11 -2.10
C LEU A 291 -18.50 8.41 -2.02
N ALA A 292 -18.53 7.14 -1.63
CA ALA A 292 -19.78 6.40 -1.38
C ALA A 292 -20.59 7.05 -0.24
N LYS A 293 -19.93 7.43 0.86
CA LYS A 293 -20.57 8.08 2.01
C LYS A 293 -21.24 9.40 1.65
N VAL A 294 -20.67 10.19 0.73
CA VAL A 294 -21.23 11.47 0.30
C VAL A 294 -22.14 11.36 -0.93
N GLY A 295 -22.40 10.16 -1.42
CA GLY A 295 -23.27 9.94 -2.58
C GLY A 295 -22.70 10.46 -3.90
N TYR A 296 -21.35 10.50 -4.03
CA TYR A 296 -20.70 10.91 -5.26
C TYR A 296 -20.96 9.91 -6.40
N LEU A 297 -21.30 10.41 -7.55
CA LEU A 297 -21.41 9.63 -8.79
C LEU A 297 -20.54 10.28 -9.88
N PRO A 298 -19.81 9.46 -10.66
CA PRO A 298 -19.13 9.93 -11.87
C PRO A 298 -20.12 10.58 -12.83
N ARG A 299 -19.73 11.70 -13.45
CA ARG A 299 -20.66 12.52 -14.26
C ARG A 299 -20.85 12.03 -15.67
N GLN A 300 -19.84 11.40 -16.21
CA GLN A 300 -19.84 10.88 -17.57
C GLN A 300 -19.49 9.41 -17.56
N ARG A 301 -20.23 8.66 -18.33
CA ARG A 301 -19.87 7.26 -18.61
C ARG A 301 -18.84 7.25 -19.74
N ALA A 302 -17.73 6.60 -19.49
CA ALA A 302 -16.76 6.29 -20.54
C ALA A 302 -17.28 5.12 -21.40
N ASP A 303 -17.04 5.18 -22.69
CA ASP A 303 -17.20 4.02 -23.58
C ASP A 303 -15.99 3.08 -23.42
N ALA A 304 -15.91 2.47 -22.25
CA ALA A 304 -14.81 1.57 -21.88
C ALA A 304 -15.30 0.48 -20.93
N VAL A 305 -14.69 -0.70 -21.06
CA VAL A 305 -14.88 -1.81 -20.13
C VAL A 305 -13.81 -1.77 -19.07
N PHE A 306 -14.21 -1.65 -17.81
CA PHE A 306 -13.36 -1.63 -16.63
C PHE A 306 -13.34 -2.99 -15.94
N THR A 307 -12.19 -3.34 -15.36
CA THR A 307 -12.07 -4.36 -14.32
C THR A 307 -11.33 -3.78 -13.12
N TYR A 308 -11.45 -4.39 -11.95
CA TYR A 308 -10.83 -3.87 -10.73
C TYR A 308 -9.87 -4.87 -10.12
N HIS A 309 -8.67 -4.42 -9.78
CA HIS A 309 -7.76 -5.12 -8.89
C HIS A 309 -7.93 -4.59 -7.48
N ASP A 310 -8.37 -5.44 -6.57
CA ASP A 310 -8.50 -5.13 -5.15
C ASP A 310 -7.11 -5.02 -4.49
N PRO A 311 -6.67 -3.85 -4.04
CA PRO A 311 -5.48 -3.77 -3.21
C PRO A 311 -5.70 -4.55 -1.91
N CYS A 312 -4.77 -5.42 -1.56
CA CYS A 312 -4.87 -6.23 -0.33
C CYS A 312 -5.07 -5.37 0.93
N HIS A 313 -4.45 -4.19 0.99
CA HIS A 313 -4.64 -3.22 2.07
C HIS A 313 -5.98 -2.47 2.00
N LEU A 314 -6.73 -2.55 0.91
CA LEU A 314 -8.10 -2.06 0.85
C LEU A 314 -9.07 -3.12 1.34
N VAL A 315 -9.07 -4.28 0.68
CA VAL A 315 -10.04 -5.35 0.97
C VAL A 315 -9.80 -5.97 2.35
N ARG A 316 -8.56 -6.36 2.69
CA ARG A 316 -8.23 -7.04 3.94
C ARG A 316 -7.80 -6.08 5.06
N GLY A 317 -7.14 -4.97 4.67
CA GLY A 317 -6.68 -3.98 5.64
C GLY A 317 -7.76 -2.98 6.08
N GLN A 318 -8.81 -2.78 5.28
CA GLN A 318 -9.85 -1.77 5.57
C GLN A 318 -11.28 -2.31 5.41
N GLY A 319 -11.49 -3.54 4.93
CA GLY A 319 -12.80 -4.12 4.73
C GLY A 319 -13.61 -3.49 3.58
N ILE A 320 -12.95 -2.83 2.64
CA ILE A 320 -13.62 -2.07 1.55
C ILE A 320 -13.57 -2.89 0.26
N THR A 321 -14.75 -3.28 -0.26
CA THR A 321 -14.89 -4.08 -1.48
C THR A 321 -15.91 -3.50 -2.48
N GLN A 322 -17.06 -3.04 -2.01
CA GLN A 322 -18.16 -2.59 -2.87
C GLN A 322 -17.98 -1.19 -3.43
N PRO A 323 -17.56 -0.16 -2.66
CA PRO A 323 -17.48 1.21 -3.14
C PRO A 323 -16.69 1.41 -4.45
N PRO A 324 -15.51 0.78 -4.66
CA PRO A 324 -14.82 0.88 -5.95
C PRO A 324 -15.63 0.32 -7.12
N ARG A 325 -16.35 -0.78 -6.91
CA ARG A 325 -17.15 -1.44 -7.93
C ARG A 325 -18.37 -0.62 -8.33
N GLU A 326 -19.04 -0.01 -7.36
CA GLU A 326 -20.20 0.87 -7.59
C GLU A 326 -19.80 2.10 -8.39
N LEU A 327 -18.68 2.72 -8.02
CA LEU A 327 -18.13 3.86 -8.77
C LEU A 327 -17.76 3.49 -10.21
N LEU A 328 -17.14 2.31 -10.43
CA LEU A 328 -16.77 1.86 -11.76
C LEU A 328 -17.99 1.49 -12.62
N LYS A 329 -19.02 0.87 -12.04
CA LYS A 329 -20.29 0.59 -12.73
C LYS A 329 -21.00 1.87 -13.16
N ALA A 330 -20.88 2.93 -12.35
CA ALA A 330 -21.41 4.25 -12.71
C ALA A 330 -20.56 4.94 -13.79
N ALA A 331 -19.23 4.73 -13.77
CA ALA A 331 -18.30 5.33 -14.73
C ALA A 331 -18.26 4.65 -16.11
N GLY A 332 -18.69 3.38 -16.24
CA GLY A 332 -18.67 2.67 -17.51
C GLY A 332 -19.21 1.23 -17.41
N SER A 333 -18.81 0.37 -18.33
CA SER A 333 -19.08 -1.06 -18.23
C SER A 333 -18.07 -1.72 -17.31
N PHE A 334 -18.54 -2.61 -16.42
CA PHE A 334 -17.69 -3.27 -15.43
C PHE A 334 -17.76 -4.80 -15.55
N VAL A 335 -16.59 -5.44 -15.57
CA VAL A 335 -16.45 -6.90 -15.55
C VAL A 335 -15.59 -7.29 -14.35
N GLU A 336 -16.10 -8.19 -13.52
CA GLU A 336 -15.36 -8.67 -12.35
C GLU A 336 -14.19 -9.57 -12.76
N MET A 337 -13.02 -9.36 -12.15
CA MET A 337 -11.83 -10.17 -12.39
C MET A 337 -11.81 -11.39 -11.45
N LYS A 338 -11.48 -12.55 -11.99
CA LYS A 338 -11.19 -13.72 -11.18
C LYS A 338 -10.02 -13.43 -10.24
N GLU A 339 -10.16 -13.76 -8.96
CA GLU A 339 -9.13 -13.54 -7.94
C GLU A 339 -8.68 -12.05 -7.88
N ALA A 340 -9.64 -11.12 -7.95
CA ALA A 340 -9.37 -9.69 -7.93
C ALA A 340 -8.52 -9.27 -6.71
N ASP A 341 -8.73 -9.93 -5.58
CA ASP A 341 -8.13 -9.69 -4.26
C ASP A 341 -6.76 -10.38 -4.03
N VAL A 342 -6.31 -11.27 -4.94
CA VAL A 342 -4.96 -11.84 -4.85
C VAL A 342 -3.92 -10.75 -5.08
N CYS A 343 -2.93 -10.68 -4.17
CA CYS A 343 -1.88 -9.65 -4.19
C CYS A 343 -1.18 -9.54 -5.54
N CYS A 344 -0.86 -8.31 -5.95
CA CYS A 344 -0.12 -8.03 -7.18
C CYS A 344 1.41 -8.29 -7.09
N GLY A 345 1.91 -8.72 -5.91
CA GLY A 345 3.35 -8.92 -5.69
C GLY A 345 4.16 -7.63 -5.46
N GLY A 346 3.52 -6.45 -5.39
CA GLY A 346 4.22 -5.17 -5.23
C GLY A 346 4.80 -4.95 -3.84
N ALA A 347 3.96 -5.00 -2.81
CA ALA A 347 4.27 -4.87 -1.38
C ALA A 347 5.39 -3.85 -1.07
N GLY A 348 5.24 -2.63 -1.57
CA GLY A 348 6.26 -1.59 -1.42
C GLY A 348 7.53 -1.92 -2.22
N SER A 349 8.59 -2.36 -1.56
CA SER A 349 9.89 -2.70 -2.17
C SER A 349 10.05 -4.18 -2.50
N PHE A 350 9.10 -5.05 -2.14
CA PHE A 350 9.23 -6.51 -2.35
C PHE A 350 9.58 -6.88 -3.81
N HIS A 351 8.93 -6.22 -4.77
CA HIS A 351 9.19 -6.46 -6.19
C HIS A 351 10.59 -5.99 -6.67
N ILE A 352 11.29 -5.20 -5.86
CA ILE A 352 12.69 -4.79 -6.08
C ILE A 352 13.63 -5.82 -5.46
N ASP A 353 13.32 -6.28 -4.24
CA ASP A 353 14.16 -7.21 -3.50
C ASP A 353 14.02 -8.66 -4.01
N TYR A 354 12.82 -9.03 -4.49
CA TYR A 354 12.47 -10.38 -4.94
C TYR A 354 11.76 -10.34 -6.30
N PRO A 355 12.42 -9.84 -7.37
CA PRO A 355 11.79 -9.60 -8.67
C PRO A 355 11.19 -10.86 -9.29
N ASP A 356 11.85 -12.02 -9.17
CA ASP A 356 11.38 -13.29 -9.73
C ASP A 356 10.06 -13.75 -9.08
N ALA A 357 10.00 -13.72 -7.75
CA ALA A 357 8.79 -14.09 -7.02
C ALA A 357 7.62 -13.12 -7.31
N ALA A 358 7.91 -11.83 -7.34
CA ALA A 358 6.94 -10.80 -7.72
C ALA A 358 6.45 -10.99 -9.16
N GLY A 359 7.34 -11.34 -10.08
CA GLY A 359 7.04 -11.61 -11.49
C GLY A 359 6.08 -12.79 -11.67
N GLN A 360 6.31 -13.91 -10.96
CA GLN A 360 5.43 -15.08 -11.02
C GLN A 360 4.02 -14.78 -10.49
N ILE A 361 3.91 -14.04 -9.37
CA ILE A 361 2.62 -13.60 -8.84
C ILE A 361 1.90 -12.71 -9.85
N LEU A 362 2.65 -11.78 -10.44
CA LEU A 362 2.13 -10.78 -11.37
C LEU A 362 1.67 -11.40 -12.69
N GLU A 363 2.34 -12.45 -13.17
CA GLU A 363 1.95 -13.18 -14.37
C GLU A 363 0.58 -13.87 -14.23
N LYS A 364 0.29 -14.45 -13.08
CA LYS A 364 -1.05 -14.97 -12.79
C LYS A 364 -2.10 -13.85 -12.86
N LYS A 365 -1.79 -12.68 -12.29
CA LYS A 365 -2.67 -11.51 -12.31
C LYS A 365 -2.90 -11.01 -13.76
N ARG A 366 -1.85 -10.97 -14.60
CA ARG A 366 -1.96 -10.61 -16.01
C ARG A 366 -2.98 -11.48 -16.75
N ARG A 367 -2.90 -12.80 -16.58
CA ARG A 367 -3.85 -13.75 -17.20
C ARG A 367 -5.29 -13.49 -16.77
N ASN A 368 -5.51 -13.25 -15.48
CA ASN A 368 -6.84 -12.94 -14.95
C ASN A 368 -7.41 -11.63 -15.52
N ILE A 369 -6.56 -10.60 -15.71
CA ILE A 369 -6.97 -9.35 -16.35
C ILE A 369 -7.34 -9.60 -17.82
N GLU A 370 -6.49 -10.27 -18.59
CA GLU A 370 -6.74 -10.54 -20.01
C GLU A 370 -8.03 -11.34 -20.24
N GLN A 371 -8.36 -12.27 -19.33
CA GLN A 371 -9.61 -13.06 -19.40
C GLN A 371 -10.87 -12.21 -19.24
N THR A 372 -10.80 -11.02 -18.65
CA THR A 372 -11.95 -10.12 -18.54
C THR A 372 -12.31 -9.42 -19.85
N GLY A 373 -11.37 -9.34 -20.80
CA GLY A 373 -11.51 -8.51 -22.00
C GLY A 373 -11.58 -7.00 -21.72
N ALA A 374 -11.33 -6.57 -20.47
CA ALA A 374 -11.40 -5.16 -20.10
C ALA A 374 -10.30 -4.33 -20.77
N ALA A 375 -10.66 -3.17 -21.27
CA ALA A 375 -9.70 -2.20 -21.84
C ALA A 375 -8.88 -1.51 -20.74
N VAL A 376 -9.39 -1.45 -19.51
CA VAL A 376 -8.74 -0.78 -18.38
C VAL A 376 -8.85 -1.61 -17.10
N VAL A 377 -7.70 -1.91 -16.49
CA VAL A 377 -7.64 -2.42 -15.11
C VAL A 377 -7.44 -1.24 -14.15
N VAL A 378 -8.31 -1.14 -13.18
CA VAL A 378 -8.35 -0.03 -12.21
C VAL A 378 -7.91 -0.51 -10.84
N THR A 379 -7.24 0.35 -10.07
CA THR A 379 -6.86 0.07 -8.69
C THR A 379 -6.80 1.35 -7.84
N GLY A 380 -6.90 1.24 -6.52
CA GLY A 380 -6.80 2.34 -5.54
C GLY A 380 -5.48 2.35 -4.76
N CYS A 381 -4.37 1.87 -5.34
CA CYS A 381 -3.08 1.81 -4.66
C CYS A 381 -1.91 2.04 -5.61
N PRO A 382 -1.00 3.01 -5.36
CA PRO A 382 0.14 3.27 -6.23
C PRO A 382 1.09 2.07 -6.35
N GLY A 383 1.29 1.30 -5.30
CA GLY A 383 2.11 0.08 -5.36
C GLY A 383 1.53 -0.99 -6.27
N CYS A 384 0.20 -1.15 -6.28
CA CYS A 384 -0.48 -2.03 -7.22
C CYS A 384 -0.44 -1.45 -8.65
N LEU A 385 -0.66 -0.15 -8.79
CA LEU A 385 -0.65 0.52 -10.09
C LEU A 385 0.69 0.35 -10.81
N ILE A 386 1.82 0.42 -10.09
CA ILE A 386 3.15 0.10 -10.64
C ILE A 386 3.16 -1.30 -11.27
N GLN A 387 2.75 -2.31 -10.51
CA GLN A 387 2.77 -3.69 -10.97
C GLN A 387 1.81 -3.92 -12.15
N LEU A 388 0.60 -3.35 -12.08
CA LEU A 388 -0.39 -3.45 -13.16
C LEU A 388 0.06 -2.73 -14.45
N THR A 389 0.77 -1.61 -14.34
CA THR A 389 1.37 -0.92 -15.49
C THR A 389 2.45 -1.80 -16.16
N LYS A 390 3.24 -2.54 -15.35
CA LYS A 390 4.23 -3.49 -15.87
C LYS A 390 3.58 -4.56 -16.74
N VAL A 391 2.52 -5.20 -16.27
CA VAL A 391 1.85 -6.23 -17.06
C VAL A 391 1.03 -5.67 -18.23
N ALA A 392 0.46 -4.49 -18.10
CA ALA A 392 -0.20 -3.82 -19.22
C ALA A 392 0.77 -3.62 -20.40
N LYS A 393 2.01 -3.22 -20.13
CA LYS A 393 3.05 -3.13 -21.15
C LYS A 393 3.45 -4.51 -21.69
N ALA A 394 3.69 -5.48 -20.80
CA ALA A 394 4.08 -6.84 -21.22
C ALA A 394 2.98 -7.54 -22.05
N SER A 395 1.71 -7.13 -21.90
CA SER A 395 0.60 -7.62 -22.72
C SER A 395 0.57 -7.05 -24.16
N GLY A 396 1.54 -6.22 -24.53
CA GLY A 396 1.53 -5.51 -25.83
C GLY A 396 0.46 -4.39 -25.89
N GLY A 397 0.03 -3.87 -24.74
CA GLY A 397 -0.96 -2.79 -24.68
C GLY A 397 -2.41 -3.24 -24.84
N LYS A 398 -2.71 -4.53 -24.66
CA LYS A 398 -4.08 -5.06 -24.72
C LYS A 398 -5.03 -4.37 -23.74
N PHE A 399 -4.50 -3.88 -22.63
CA PHE A 399 -5.23 -3.11 -21.62
C PHE A 399 -4.34 -2.02 -21.04
N LYS A 400 -4.95 -1.06 -20.33
CA LYS A 400 -4.27 0.00 -19.60
C LYS A 400 -4.48 -0.18 -18.10
N ALA A 401 -3.51 0.28 -17.28
CA ALA A 401 -3.67 0.33 -15.84
C ALA A 401 -3.89 1.78 -15.40
N MET A 402 -4.93 2.03 -14.61
CA MET A 402 -5.30 3.39 -14.16
C MET A 402 -5.62 3.39 -12.66
N HIS A 403 -5.34 4.54 -12.02
CA HIS A 403 -5.82 4.79 -10.67
C HIS A 403 -7.32 5.11 -10.70
N ILE A 404 -8.06 4.71 -9.65
CA ILE A 404 -9.52 4.89 -9.65
C ILE A 404 -9.93 6.36 -9.82
N SER A 405 -9.19 7.32 -9.25
CA SER A 405 -9.45 8.76 -9.43
C SER A 405 -9.33 9.26 -10.87
N GLN A 406 -8.76 8.45 -11.76
CA GLN A 406 -8.59 8.81 -13.18
C GLN A 406 -9.77 8.36 -14.06
N VAL A 407 -10.69 7.58 -13.49
CA VAL A 407 -11.81 7.00 -14.24
C VAL A 407 -13.19 7.36 -13.68
N ILE A 408 -13.23 7.99 -12.49
CA ILE A 408 -14.48 8.40 -11.81
C ILE A 408 -14.70 9.89 -11.84
#